data_cdd198986309ba88cd7420038553f9f7
#
_entry.id   cdd198986309ba88cd7420038553f9f7
#
_cell.length_a   1.000
_cell.length_b   1.000
_cell.length_c   1.000
_cell.angle_alpha   90.00
_cell.angle_beta   90.00
_cell.angle_gamma   90.00
#
_symmetry.space_group_name_H-M   'P 1'
#
loop_
_entity.id
_entity.type
_entity.pdbx_description
1 polymer ?
#
loop_
_entity_poly.entity_id
_entity_poly.type
_entity_poly.pdbx_seq_one_letter_code
_entity_poly.pdbx_strand_id
1 'polypeptide(L)'
;MNSFRDMQLAPGDTVIFSSKEIPGNEQAIEQMIERLKALKVDVITEHNSQLPIHASGHPAQDELAAMYEWVKPHCAIPVHGEPHHLNANANIARQQEVPRQLIGQNGDLYFIAPVPGIRRRAVQTGRLGVTKQGLETIE
;
A
#
# COMPACT_ATOMS: atom_id res chain seq x y z
N MET A 1 16.64 12.14 5.15
CA MET A 1 16.39 13.50 4.62
C MET A 1 15.63 14.29 5.67
N ASN A 2 16.23 15.35 6.23
CA ASN A 2 15.58 16.22 7.21
C ASN A 2 14.75 17.26 6.46
N SER A 3 13.56 16.91 6.04
CA SER A 3 12.68 17.80 5.28
C SER A 3 12.08 18.97 6.10
N PHE A 4 12.32 19.02 7.40
CA PHE A 4 11.86 20.13 8.27
C PHE A 4 12.89 21.25 8.48
N ARG A 5 14.11 21.15 7.95
CA ARG A 5 15.13 22.17 8.17
C ARG A 5 14.81 23.53 7.54
N ASP A 6 13.92 23.55 6.54
CA ASP A 6 13.59 24.77 5.79
C ASP A 6 12.18 25.32 6.11
N MET A 7 11.38 24.62 6.93
CA MET A 7 10.08 25.13 7.42
C MET A 7 10.24 25.72 8.82
N GLN A 8 9.96 27.01 8.94
CA GLN A 8 9.88 27.69 10.23
C GLN A 8 8.42 27.62 10.71
N LEU A 9 8.18 26.81 11.75
CA LEU A 9 6.88 26.73 12.41
C LEU A 9 6.89 27.66 13.64
N ALA A 10 5.80 28.39 13.82
CA ALA A 10 5.57 29.31 14.94
C ALA A 10 4.47 28.76 15.88
N PRO A 11 4.44 29.19 17.15
CA PRO A 11 3.32 28.90 18.04
C PRO A 11 1.98 29.34 17.43
N GLY A 12 0.99 28.44 17.42
CA GLY A 12 -0.32 28.69 16.83
C GLY A 12 -0.44 28.24 15.37
N ASP A 13 0.65 27.79 14.74
CA ASP A 13 0.56 27.11 13.44
C ASP A 13 -0.13 25.74 13.61
N THR A 14 -0.75 25.23 12.54
CA THR A 14 -1.41 23.94 12.52
C THR A 14 -0.72 22.98 11.55
N VAL A 15 -0.43 21.79 12.02
CA VAL A 15 0.07 20.67 11.20
C VAL A 15 -0.98 19.56 11.16
N ILE A 16 -1.39 19.19 9.95
CA ILE A 16 -2.37 18.12 9.70
C ILE A 16 -1.65 16.88 9.15
N PHE A 17 -1.73 15.78 9.89
CA PHE A 17 -1.26 14.46 9.43
C PHE A 17 -2.38 13.78 8.66
N SER A 18 -2.42 13.97 7.34
CA SER A 18 -3.39 13.34 6.43
C SER A 18 -2.94 11.98 5.91
N SER A 19 -1.76 11.50 6.32
CA SER A 19 -1.25 10.18 5.96
C SER A 19 -1.64 9.14 7.01
N LYS A 20 -1.91 7.91 6.56
CA LYS A 20 -2.10 6.79 7.46
C LYS A 20 -0.77 6.34 8.08
N GLU A 21 -0.81 5.99 9.36
CA GLU A 21 0.34 5.39 10.04
C GLU A 21 0.65 4.01 9.43
N ILE A 22 1.92 3.82 9.04
CA ILE A 22 2.40 2.53 8.53
C ILE A 22 2.93 1.73 9.71
N PRO A 23 2.52 0.46 9.88
CA PRO A 23 3.05 -0.40 10.94
C PRO A 23 4.58 -0.37 11.01
N GLY A 24 5.12 -0.12 12.20
CA GLY A 24 6.54 0.02 12.47
C GLY A 24 7.08 1.46 12.49
N ASN A 25 6.27 2.45 12.12
CA ASN A 25 6.64 3.87 12.15
C ASN A 25 6.01 4.64 13.32
N GLU A 26 5.22 4.00 14.16
CA GLU A 26 4.41 4.62 15.21
C GLU A 26 5.27 5.47 16.14
N GLN A 27 6.40 4.92 16.62
CA GLN A 27 7.30 5.60 17.53
C GLN A 27 7.93 6.88 16.90
N ALA A 28 8.28 6.81 15.60
CA ALA A 28 8.86 7.95 14.90
C ALA A 28 7.83 9.08 14.70
N ILE A 29 6.57 8.70 14.42
CA ILE A 29 5.45 9.63 14.27
C ILE A 29 5.13 10.27 15.61
N GLU A 30 5.06 9.49 16.70
CA GLU A 30 4.80 10.00 18.05
C GLU A 30 5.88 11.00 18.49
N GLN A 31 7.15 10.69 18.29
CA GLN A 31 8.25 11.62 18.58
C GLN A 31 8.16 12.92 17.78
N MET A 32 7.70 12.84 16.52
CA MET A 32 7.50 14.02 15.69
C MET A 32 6.36 14.88 16.23
N ILE A 33 5.23 14.27 16.60
CA ILE A 33 4.08 14.93 17.21
C ILE A 33 4.47 15.63 18.51
N GLU A 34 5.24 14.97 19.38
CA GLU A 34 5.72 15.57 20.63
C GLU A 34 6.59 16.81 20.39
N ARG A 35 7.49 16.75 19.39
CA ARG A 35 8.31 17.91 19.00
C ARG A 35 7.47 19.08 18.50
N LEU A 36 6.43 18.83 17.70
CA LEU A 36 5.51 19.85 17.22
C LEU A 36 4.73 20.48 18.38
N LYS A 37 4.21 19.67 19.30
CA LYS A 37 3.53 20.15 20.52
C LYS A 37 4.45 21.00 21.40
N ALA A 38 5.74 20.62 21.52
CA ALA A 38 6.72 21.40 22.27
C ALA A 38 6.95 22.79 21.66
N LEU A 39 6.76 22.96 20.36
CA LEU A 39 6.79 24.25 19.66
C LEU A 39 5.46 25.00 19.74
N LYS A 40 4.47 24.50 20.49
CA LYS A 40 3.11 25.04 20.59
C LYS A 40 2.39 25.12 19.23
N VAL A 41 2.65 24.12 18.37
CA VAL A 41 1.98 23.91 17.11
C VAL A 41 0.76 23.01 17.36
N ASP A 42 -0.38 23.34 16.78
CA ASP A 42 -1.57 22.53 16.83
C ASP A 42 -1.42 21.32 15.90
N VAL A 43 -1.62 20.12 16.43
CA VAL A 43 -1.47 18.88 15.64
C VAL A 43 -2.80 18.19 15.49
N ILE A 44 -3.23 18.01 14.23
CA ILE A 44 -4.44 17.29 13.85
C ILE A 44 -4.04 15.96 13.21
N THR A 45 -4.57 14.86 13.76
CA THR A 45 -4.38 13.50 13.29
C THR A 45 -5.74 12.84 13.07
N GLU A 46 -5.77 11.67 12.42
CA GLU A 46 -6.99 10.86 12.25
C GLU A 46 -7.67 10.54 13.59
N HIS A 47 -6.88 10.44 14.68
CA HIS A 47 -7.39 10.10 16.02
C HIS A 47 -8.07 11.27 16.75
N ASN A 48 -7.74 12.52 16.43
CA ASN A 48 -8.29 13.69 17.09
C ASN A 48 -9.10 14.61 16.18
N SER A 49 -9.21 14.29 14.89
CA SER A 49 -10.03 15.01 13.93
C SER A 49 -11.49 14.57 14.02
N GLN A 50 -12.42 15.52 13.93
CA GLN A 50 -13.85 15.24 13.77
C GLN A 50 -14.26 14.98 12.31
N LEU A 51 -13.36 15.28 11.38
CA LEU A 51 -13.58 15.10 9.95
C LEU A 51 -12.61 14.05 9.41
N PRO A 52 -12.98 13.31 8.36
CA PRO A 52 -12.05 12.42 7.68
C PRO A 52 -10.95 13.26 7.00
N ILE A 53 -9.73 13.16 7.49
CA ILE A 53 -8.56 13.88 6.97
C ILE A 53 -7.65 13.01 6.11
N HIS A 54 -7.96 11.72 6.03
CA HIS A 54 -7.22 10.76 5.20
C HIS A 54 -8.18 10.04 4.25
N ALA A 55 -7.76 9.91 2.99
CA ALA A 55 -8.37 9.03 2.01
C ALA A 55 -7.34 8.00 1.57
N SER A 56 -7.70 6.72 1.61
CA SER A 56 -6.81 5.65 1.14
C SER A 56 -6.56 5.79 -0.36
N GLY A 57 -5.30 5.57 -0.78
CA GLY A 57 -4.98 5.45 -2.20
C GLY A 57 -5.37 4.09 -2.81
N HIS A 58 -5.76 3.13 -1.98
CA HIS A 58 -6.30 1.85 -2.45
C HIS A 58 -7.83 1.94 -2.50
N PRO A 59 -8.48 1.37 -3.53
CA PRO A 59 -9.92 1.41 -3.67
C PRO A 59 -10.62 0.62 -2.56
N ALA A 60 -11.79 1.07 -2.15
CA ALA A 60 -12.71 0.30 -1.35
C ALA A 60 -13.33 -0.85 -2.18
N GLN A 61 -14.00 -1.77 -1.53
CA GLN A 61 -14.54 -2.96 -2.19
C GLN A 61 -15.57 -2.62 -3.28
N ASP A 62 -16.43 -1.65 -3.02
CA ASP A 62 -17.45 -1.16 -3.94
C ASP A 62 -16.86 -0.41 -5.14
N GLU A 63 -15.81 0.37 -4.94
CA GLU A 63 -15.07 1.05 -6.01
C GLU A 63 -14.37 0.02 -6.91
N LEU A 64 -13.80 -1.03 -6.33
CA LEU A 64 -13.17 -2.11 -7.09
C LEU A 64 -14.21 -2.90 -7.89
N ALA A 65 -15.39 -3.17 -7.32
CA ALA A 65 -16.50 -3.81 -8.01
C ALA A 65 -16.97 -2.96 -9.20
N ALA A 66 -17.17 -1.65 -8.99
CA ALA A 66 -17.54 -0.72 -10.05
C ALA A 66 -16.49 -0.68 -11.18
N MET A 67 -15.20 -0.72 -10.85
CA MET A 67 -14.13 -0.77 -11.84
C MET A 67 -14.23 -2.03 -12.71
N TYR A 68 -14.47 -3.20 -12.11
CA TYR A 68 -14.64 -4.44 -12.87
C TYR A 68 -15.90 -4.40 -13.75
N GLU A 69 -16.99 -3.83 -13.25
CA GLU A 69 -18.24 -3.66 -14.02
C GLU A 69 -18.02 -2.76 -15.24
N TRP A 70 -17.26 -1.68 -15.10
CA TRP A 70 -16.99 -0.76 -16.22
C TRP A 70 -16.03 -1.35 -17.25
N VAL A 71 -14.94 -1.97 -16.78
CA VAL A 71 -13.88 -2.48 -17.67
C VAL A 71 -14.26 -3.81 -18.30
N LYS A 72 -15.01 -4.67 -17.60
CA LYS A 72 -15.40 -6.03 -18.02
C LYS A 72 -14.22 -6.85 -18.58
N PRO A 73 -13.12 -7.00 -17.83
CA PRO A 73 -11.93 -7.67 -18.34
C PRO A 73 -12.17 -9.17 -18.50
N HIS A 74 -11.47 -9.81 -19.43
CA HIS A 74 -11.50 -11.27 -19.58
C HIS A 74 -10.66 -11.97 -18.50
N CYS A 75 -9.72 -11.28 -17.88
CA CYS A 75 -8.83 -11.82 -16.87
C CYS A 75 -8.47 -10.75 -15.85
N ALA A 76 -8.55 -11.09 -14.57
CA ALA A 76 -8.05 -10.28 -13.48
C ALA A 76 -6.75 -10.90 -12.93
N ILE A 77 -5.73 -10.08 -12.73
CA ILE A 77 -4.44 -10.47 -12.16
C ILE A 77 -4.14 -9.54 -10.98
N PRO A 78 -4.62 -9.88 -9.78
CA PRO A 78 -4.31 -9.09 -8.59
C PRO A 78 -2.82 -9.10 -8.29
N VAL A 79 -2.24 -7.94 -8.03
CA VAL A 79 -0.84 -7.76 -7.69
C VAL A 79 -0.70 -6.80 -6.53
N HIS A 80 0.51 -6.70 -5.94
CA HIS A 80 0.80 -5.75 -4.88
C HIS A 80 -0.07 -5.94 -3.63
N GLY A 81 0.15 -7.03 -2.93
CA GLY A 81 -0.54 -7.31 -1.67
C GLY A 81 -0.13 -8.65 -1.09
N GLU A 82 -0.49 -8.85 0.15
CA GLU A 82 -0.39 -10.15 0.81
C GLU A 82 -1.38 -11.15 0.19
N PRO A 83 -1.17 -12.46 0.34
CA PRO A 83 -2.02 -13.48 -0.29
C PRO A 83 -3.52 -13.29 -0.02
N HIS A 84 -3.90 -12.84 1.18
CA HIS A 84 -5.29 -12.60 1.51
C HIS A 84 -5.89 -11.39 0.76
N HIS A 85 -5.10 -10.33 0.51
CA HIS A 85 -5.53 -9.18 -0.30
C HIS A 85 -5.75 -9.60 -1.76
N LEU A 86 -4.82 -10.38 -2.33
CA LEU A 86 -4.93 -10.88 -3.72
C LEU A 86 -6.17 -11.77 -3.89
N ASN A 87 -6.42 -12.64 -2.90
CA ASN A 87 -7.61 -13.49 -2.90
C ASN A 87 -8.91 -12.68 -2.77
N ALA A 88 -8.94 -11.65 -1.90
CA ALA A 88 -10.10 -10.78 -1.74
C ALA A 88 -10.43 -10.07 -3.06
N ASN A 89 -9.42 -9.50 -3.73
CA ASN A 89 -9.60 -8.86 -5.04
C ASN A 89 -10.11 -9.85 -6.10
N ALA A 90 -9.52 -11.05 -6.18
CA ALA A 90 -9.96 -12.09 -7.10
C ALA A 90 -11.41 -12.55 -6.85
N ASN A 91 -11.85 -12.56 -5.58
CA ASN A 91 -13.24 -12.87 -5.23
C ASN A 91 -14.19 -11.78 -5.73
N ILE A 92 -13.83 -10.49 -5.58
CA ILE A 92 -14.62 -9.39 -6.15
C ILE A 92 -14.70 -9.52 -7.67
N ALA A 93 -13.57 -9.77 -8.34
CA ALA A 93 -13.55 -9.99 -9.78
C ALA A 93 -14.48 -11.12 -10.22
N ARG A 94 -14.52 -12.22 -9.45
CA ARG A 94 -15.41 -13.35 -9.72
C ARG A 94 -16.88 -12.99 -9.52
N GLN A 95 -17.20 -12.19 -8.48
CA GLN A 95 -18.56 -11.70 -8.23
C GLN A 95 -19.04 -10.76 -9.35
N GLN A 96 -18.10 -10.04 -9.98
CA GLN A 96 -18.34 -9.18 -11.14
C GLN A 96 -18.21 -9.94 -12.48
N GLU A 97 -18.35 -11.29 -12.45
CA GLU A 97 -18.39 -12.16 -13.63
C GLU A 97 -17.13 -12.10 -14.52
N VAL A 98 -15.98 -11.66 -13.98
CA VAL A 98 -14.71 -11.75 -14.71
C VAL A 98 -14.40 -13.24 -14.96
N PRO A 99 -14.23 -13.69 -16.22
CA PRO A 99 -14.14 -15.13 -16.52
C PRO A 99 -12.95 -15.86 -15.91
N ARG A 100 -11.83 -15.15 -15.70
CA ARG A 100 -10.60 -15.73 -15.14
C ARG A 100 -9.97 -14.84 -14.09
N GLN A 101 -9.47 -15.46 -13.02
CA GLN A 101 -8.65 -14.81 -12.01
C GLN A 101 -7.35 -15.59 -11.89
N LEU A 102 -6.22 -14.91 -12.11
CA LEU A 102 -4.89 -15.50 -12.01
C LEU A 102 -4.18 -14.91 -10.79
N ILE A 103 -4.15 -15.69 -9.71
CA ILE A 103 -3.48 -15.31 -8.46
C ILE A 103 -2.10 -15.96 -8.44
N GLY A 104 -1.07 -15.16 -8.46
CA GLY A 104 0.31 -15.62 -8.42
C GLY A 104 1.10 -15.03 -7.26
N GLN A 105 2.36 -15.36 -7.24
CA GLN A 105 3.33 -14.89 -6.27
C GLN A 105 4.63 -14.50 -6.97
N ASN A 106 5.55 -13.91 -6.24
CA ASN A 106 6.85 -13.55 -6.80
C ASN A 106 7.51 -14.77 -7.47
N GLY A 107 8.07 -14.57 -8.66
CA GLY A 107 8.68 -15.61 -9.47
C GLY A 107 7.74 -16.35 -10.43
N ASP A 108 6.44 -16.11 -10.34
CA ASP A 108 5.49 -16.64 -11.30
C ASP A 108 5.47 -15.81 -12.59
N LEU A 109 5.30 -16.49 -13.73
CA LEU A 109 5.16 -15.87 -15.05
C LEU A 109 3.71 -15.96 -15.49
N TYR A 110 3.11 -14.83 -15.83
CA TYR A 110 1.77 -14.76 -16.38
C TYR A 110 1.79 -14.72 -17.90
N PHE A 111 0.99 -15.57 -18.50
CA PHE A 111 0.66 -15.50 -19.92
C PHE A 111 -0.68 -14.77 -20.07
N ILE A 112 -0.74 -13.77 -20.92
CA ILE A 112 -1.96 -12.99 -21.17
C ILE A 112 -2.65 -13.47 -22.44
N ALA A 113 -1.87 -13.86 -23.44
CA ALA A 113 -2.35 -14.34 -24.73
C ALA A 113 -1.50 -15.53 -25.22
N PRO A 114 -2.03 -16.40 -26.10
CA PRO A 114 -3.41 -16.45 -26.59
C PRO A 114 -4.42 -16.95 -25.56
N VAL A 115 -3.96 -17.65 -24.53
CA VAL A 115 -4.79 -18.15 -23.41
C VAL A 115 -4.16 -17.71 -22.11
N PRO A 116 -4.89 -16.96 -21.27
CA PRO A 116 -4.36 -16.53 -19.97
C PRO A 116 -4.01 -17.73 -19.07
N GLY A 117 -2.85 -17.67 -18.41
CA GLY A 117 -2.36 -18.74 -17.54
C GLY A 117 -1.19 -18.31 -16.67
N ILE A 118 -0.75 -19.19 -15.77
CA ILE A 118 0.40 -18.96 -14.88
C ILE A 118 1.37 -20.14 -15.01
N ARG A 119 2.66 -19.83 -15.21
CA ARG A 119 3.76 -20.77 -14.98
C ARG A 119 4.37 -20.44 -13.62
N ARG A 120 4.22 -21.36 -12.67
CA ARG A 120 4.72 -21.19 -11.30
C ARG A 120 6.23 -21.29 -11.25
N ARG A 121 6.85 -20.45 -10.39
CA ARG A 121 8.30 -20.47 -10.13
C ARG A 121 9.14 -20.41 -11.42
N ALA A 122 8.72 -19.56 -12.35
CA ALA A 122 9.44 -19.39 -13.63
C ALA A 122 10.78 -18.66 -13.45
N VAL A 123 10.88 -17.85 -12.40
CA VAL A 123 12.09 -17.08 -12.03
C VAL A 123 12.39 -17.34 -10.56
N GLN A 124 13.66 -17.48 -10.24
CA GLN A 124 14.10 -17.56 -8.85
C GLN A 124 13.89 -16.21 -8.16
N THR A 125 13.31 -16.22 -6.98
CA THR A 125 13.08 -15.04 -6.14
C THR A 125 13.67 -15.28 -4.77
N GLY A 126 13.99 -14.18 -4.07
CA GLY A 126 14.54 -14.20 -2.73
C GLY A 126 14.62 -12.79 -2.17
N ARG A 127 15.12 -12.67 -0.96
CA ARG A 127 15.46 -11.39 -0.34
C ARG A 127 16.96 -11.15 -0.45
N LEU A 128 17.34 -9.91 -0.74
CA LEU A 128 18.73 -9.48 -0.68
C LEU A 128 18.91 -8.61 0.56
N GLY A 129 19.86 -8.99 1.39
CA GLY A 129 20.33 -8.19 2.52
C GLY A 129 21.59 -7.43 2.18
N VAL A 130 21.75 -6.24 2.73
CA VAL A 130 23.01 -5.49 2.67
C VAL A 130 23.89 -5.94 3.82
N THR A 131 25.00 -6.57 3.52
CA THR A 131 26.03 -6.99 4.49
C THR A 131 27.27 -6.10 4.36
N LYS A 132 28.26 -6.28 5.24
CA LYS A 132 29.56 -5.61 5.12
C LYS A 132 30.35 -6.04 3.87
N GLN A 133 30.01 -7.19 3.29
CA GLN A 133 30.62 -7.74 2.08
C GLN A 133 29.85 -7.41 0.81
N GLY A 134 28.67 -6.79 0.90
CA GLY A 134 27.84 -6.42 -0.22
C GLY A 134 26.40 -6.96 -0.11
N LEU A 135 25.78 -7.18 -1.28
CA LEU A 135 24.42 -7.76 -1.36
C LEU A 135 24.52 -9.28 -1.30
N GLU A 136 23.83 -9.87 -0.33
CA GLU A 136 23.76 -11.32 -0.14
C GLU A 136 22.32 -11.78 -0.07
N THR A 137 22.06 -13.00 -0.55
CA THR A 137 20.73 -13.62 -0.42
C THR A 137 20.50 -13.96 1.06
N ILE A 138 19.39 -13.51 1.62
CA ILE A 138 18.92 -13.84 2.95
C ILE A 138 17.68 -14.72 2.87
N GLU A 139 17.63 -15.78 3.69
CA GLU A 139 16.47 -16.66 3.82
C GLU A 139 15.31 -16.01 4.59
#